data_2aa6b3f92dc68142dec1f21ec038987b
#
_entry.id   2aa6b3f92dc68142dec1f21ec038987b
#
_cell.length_a   1.000
_cell.length_b   1.000
_cell.length_c   1.000
_cell.angle_alpha   90.00
_cell.angle_beta   90.00
_cell.angle_gamma   90.00
#
_symmetry.space_group_name_H-M   'P 1'
#
loop_
_entity.id
_entity.type
_entity.pdbx_description
1 polymer ?
#
loop_
_entity_poly.entity_id
_entity_poly.type
_entity_poly.pdbx_seq_one_letter_code
_entity_poly.pdbx_strand_id
1 'polypeptide(L)'
;MKELALLTGASSGIGLEMAKELAAKKIDLVLVARRGEILVDLKAELENKHGIKVYTFAKDLSDPANAMALFHDVKDLQLQVTMLINNAGFGGYGNFVETSLEEELSMIQVNISSLVALTKLFLPDMIQQNHGRIMNIASLLSFLPFPYYSVYSASKAFVLSFSETLRTELEGTNITVTALCPGPVDTAFNTSEMLQTNAYDANKPMDPQIVAKKGIGYMLAGKGTKIIGLMNWFIANMPRFSPRWLTLKITKHLASRKK
;
A
#
# COMPACT_ATOMS: atom_id res chain seq x y z
N MET A 1 7.83 -23.89 7.94
CA MET A 1 7.59 -22.72 8.83
C MET A 1 6.18 -22.25 8.59
N LYS A 2 5.42 -21.87 9.63
CA LYS A 2 4.06 -21.32 9.46
C LYS A 2 4.17 -19.88 8.98
N GLU A 3 3.45 -19.52 7.92
CA GLU A 3 3.49 -18.17 7.35
C GLU A 3 2.72 -17.19 8.25
N LEU A 4 3.29 -16.00 8.48
CA LEU A 4 2.69 -14.91 9.23
C LEU A 4 2.83 -13.61 8.44
N ALA A 5 1.70 -12.98 8.12
CA ALA A 5 1.67 -11.73 7.39
C ALA A 5 1.36 -10.55 8.32
N LEU A 6 2.25 -9.54 8.37
CA LEU A 6 1.97 -8.24 8.96
C LEU A 6 1.39 -7.32 7.88
N LEU A 7 0.19 -6.83 8.13
CA LEU A 7 -0.55 -5.99 7.21
C LEU A 7 -0.93 -4.67 7.87
N THR A 8 -0.43 -3.56 7.34
CA THR A 8 -0.78 -2.22 7.77
C THR A 8 -1.99 -1.68 7.03
N GLY A 9 -2.80 -0.82 7.68
CA GLY A 9 -4.02 -0.29 7.08
C GLY A 9 -5.14 -1.33 6.89
N ALA A 10 -5.23 -2.32 7.79
CA ALA A 10 -6.10 -3.48 7.67
C ALA A 10 -7.59 -3.21 7.93
N SER A 11 -7.97 -2.01 8.41
CA SER A 11 -9.34 -1.74 8.88
C SER A 11 -10.33 -1.32 7.78
N SER A 12 -9.90 -1.16 6.52
CA SER A 12 -10.78 -0.77 5.41
C SER A 12 -10.14 -0.98 4.04
N GLY A 13 -10.97 -0.87 2.98
CA GLY A 13 -10.53 -0.84 1.59
C GLY A 13 -9.69 -2.06 1.18
N ILE A 14 -8.61 -1.82 0.47
CA ILE A 14 -7.72 -2.87 -0.05
C ILE A 14 -7.14 -3.70 1.11
N GLY A 15 -6.73 -3.06 2.22
CA GLY A 15 -6.14 -3.77 3.37
C GLY A 15 -7.11 -4.76 4.02
N LEU A 16 -8.38 -4.38 4.20
CA LEU A 16 -9.41 -5.27 4.73
C LEU A 16 -9.59 -6.50 3.82
N GLU A 17 -9.68 -6.28 2.51
CA GLU A 17 -9.86 -7.38 1.56
C GLU A 17 -8.59 -8.27 1.44
N MET A 18 -7.38 -7.67 1.59
CA MET A 18 -6.14 -8.45 1.70
C MET A 18 -6.11 -9.33 2.96
N ALA A 19 -6.58 -8.83 4.11
CA ALA A 19 -6.68 -9.63 5.33
C ALA A 19 -7.58 -10.86 5.13
N LYS A 20 -8.75 -10.67 4.50
CA LYS A 20 -9.67 -11.76 4.16
C LYS A 20 -9.06 -12.77 3.18
N GLU A 21 -8.36 -12.29 2.14
CA GLU A 21 -7.73 -13.14 1.13
C GLU A 21 -6.59 -13.98 1.73
N LEU A 22 -5.76 -13.40 2.62
CA LEU A 22 -4.70 -14.09 3.35
C LEU A 22 -5.27 -15.14 4.31
N ALA A 23 -6.31 -14.79 5.06
CA ALA A 23 -7.00 -15.70 5.97
C ALA A 23 -7.60 -16.92 5.24
N ALA A 24 -8.21 -16.69 4.06
CA ALA A 24 -8.71 -17.77 3.20
C ALA A 24 -7.59 -18.73 2.73
N LYS A 25 -6.35 -18.27 2.67
CA LYS A 25 -5.14 -19.06 2.36
C LYS A 25 -4.50 -19.69 3.60
N LYS A 26 -5.14 -19.59 4.77
CA LYS A 26 -4.66 -20.15 6.04
C LYS A 26 -3.35 -19.53 6.54
N ILE A 27 -3.09 -18.27 6.20
CA ILE A 27 -1.95 -17.49 6.67
C ILE A 27 -2.35 -16.78 7.95
N ASP A 28 -1.53 -16.88 9.01
CA ASP A 28 -1.73 -16.13 10.25
C ASP A 28 -1.46 -14.63 10.01
N LEU A 29 -2.08 -13.76 10.82
CA LEU A 29 -2.09 -12.33 10.57
C LEU A 29 -1.65 -11.51 11.78
N VAL A 30 -0.90 -10.44 11.51
CA VAL A 30 -0.72 -9.28 12.36
C VAL A 30 -1.39 -8.11 11.65
N LEU A 31 -2.52 -7.64 12.19
CA LEU A 31 -3.32 -6.57 11.62
C LEU A 31 -3.05 -5.25 12.33
N VAL A 32 -2.70 -4.21 11.59
CA VAL A 32 -2.33 -2.91 12.13
C VAL A 32 -3.21 -1.82 11.51
N ALA A 33 -3.87 -1.03 12.33
CA ALA A 33 -4.62 0.17 11.93
C ALA A 33 -4.89 1.06 13.14
N ARG A 34 -5.40 2.28 12.92
CA ARG A 34 -5.76 3.21 13.98
C ARG A 34 -7.01 2.78 14.76
N ARG A 35 -8.00 2.23 14.04
CA ARG A 35 -9.30 1.85 14.58
C ARG A 35 -9.24 0.44 15.19
N GLY A 36 -8.90 0.37 16.48
CA GLY A 36 -8.72 -0.89 17.20
C GLY A 36 -9.99 -1.76 17.26
N GLU A 37 -11.16 -1.15 17.44
CA GLU A 37 -12.45 -1.86 17.51
C GLU A 37 -12.71 -2.68 16.22
N ILE A 38 -12.49 -2.06 15.05
CA ILE A 38 -12.66 -2.76 13.76
C ILE A 38 -11.68 -3.94 13.64
N LEU A 39 -10.46 -3.79 14.17
CA LEU A 39 -9.49 -4.89 14.15
C LEU A 39 -9.90 -6.05 15.04
N VAL A 40 -10.53 -5.79 16.19
CA VAL A 40 -11.02 -6.82 17.11
C VAL A 40 -12.16 -7.62 16.45
N ASP A 41 -13.11 -6.93 15.83
CA ASP A 41 -14.22 -7.59 15.12
C ASP A 41 -13.71 -8.43 13.94
N LEU A 42 -12.79 -7.87 13.15
CA LEU A 42 -12.17 -8.56 12.03
C LEU A 42 -11.35 -9.78 12.49
N LYS A 43 -10.63 -9.68 13.60
CA LYS A 43 -9.94 -10.82 14.21
C LYS A 43 -10.91 -11.95 14.51
N ALA A 44 -12.00 -11.66 15.23
CA ALA A 44 -13.01 -12.67 15.61
C ALA A 44 -13.62 -13.35 14.36
N GLU A 45 -13.96 -12.54 13.34
CA GLU A 45 -14.47 -13.06 12.06
C GLU A 45 -13.48 -14.03 11.40
N LEU A 46 -12.23 -13.60 11.24
CA LEU A 46 -11.23 -14.36 10.49
C LEU A 46 -10.77 -15.63 11.23
N GLU A 47 -10.60 -15.56 12.56
CA GLU A 47 -10.24 -16.71 13.38
C GLU A 47 -11.35 -17.76 13.34
N ASN A 48 -12.62 -17.36 13.53
CA ASN A 48 -13.77 -18.26 13.50
C ASN A 48 -13.97 -18.92 12.12
N LYS A 49 -13.87 -18.13 11.05
CA LYS A 49 -14.15 -18.61 9.69
C LYS A 49 -13.00 -19.43 9.10
N HIS A 50 -11.77 -19.11 9.45
CA HIS A 50 -10.61 -19.69 8.78
C HIS A 50 -9.70 -20.52 9.70
N GLY A 51 -9.87 -20.47 11.03
CA GLY A 51 -9.06 -21.24 11.98
C GLY A 51 -7.58 -20.83 11.99
N ILE A 52 -7.29 -19.57 11.70
CA ILE A 52 -5.97 -18.95 11.77
C ILE A 52 -5.78 -18.22 13.10
N LYS A 53 -4.56 -17.76 13.38
CA LYS A 53 -4.30 -16.84 14.49
C LYS A 53 -4.22 -15.41 13.96
N VAL A 54 -4.87 -14.48 14.64
CA VAL A 54 -4.84 -13.06 14.30
C VAL A 54 -4.42 -12.24 15.51
N TYR A 55 -3.38 -11.42 15.34
CA TYR A 55 -2.90 -10.45 16.32
C TYR A 55 -3.28 -9.05 15.83
N THR A 56 -3.68 -8.16 16.73
CA THR A 56 -4.16 -6.82 16.38
C THR A 56 -3.40 -5.76 17.16
N PHE A 57 -2.95 -4.71 16.45
CA PHE A 57 -2.27 -3.56 17.05
C PHE A 57 -2.92 -2.25 16.58
N ALA A 58 -3.53 -1.53 17.53
CA ALA A 58 -4.08 -0.21 17.27
C ALA A 58 -2.92 0.81 17.30
N LYS A 59 -2.37 1.14 16.13
CA LYS A 59 -1.24 2.08 15.98
C LYS A 59 -1.54 3.10 14.89
N ASP A 60 -1.27 4.37 15.18
CA ASP A 60 -1.26 5.43 14.17
C ASP A 60 0.15 5.60 13.59
N LEU A 61 0.34 5.20 12.35
CA LEU A 61 1.63 5.28 11.67
C LEU A 61 2.00 6.71 11.22
N SER A 62 1.15 7.72 11.51
CA SER A 62 1.52 9.12 11.37
C SER A 62 2.41 9.61 12.53
N ASP A 63 2.41 8.89 13.65
CA ASP A 63 3.40 9.08 14.71
C ASP A 63 4.69 8.30 14.36
N PRO A 64 5.84 8.99 14.23
CA PRO A 64 7.12 8.36 13.90
C PRO A 64 7.55 7.24 14.85
N ALA A 65 7.18 7.34 16.15
CA ALA A 65 7.53 6.35 17.15
C ALA A 65 6.79 5.02 16.95
N ASN A 66 5.61 5.03 16.34
CA ASN A 66 4.74 3.87 16.31
C ASN A 66 5.24 2.74 15.38
N ALA A 67 6.05 3.02 14.37
CA ALA A 67 6.67 1.97 13.56
C ALA A 67 7.66 1.13 14.39
N MET A 68 8.48 1.79 15.23
CA MET A 68 9.41 1.13 16.14
C MET A 68 8.66 0.40 17.26
N ALA A 69 7.67 1.05 17.87
CA ALA A 69 6.84 0.44 18.92
C ALA A 69 6.14 -0.82 18.40
N LEU A 70 5.58 -0.79 17.17
CA LEU A 70 4.99 -1.96 16.54
C LEU A 70 5.99 -3.11 16.38
N PHE A 71 7.22 -2.80 15.95
CA PHE A 71 8.25 -3.82 15.82
C PHE A 71 8.56 -4.48 17.18
N HIS A 72 8.73 -3.69 18.24
CA HIS A 72 8.97 -4.22 19.58
C HIS A 72 7.79 -5.07 20.07
N ASP A 73 6.56 -4.58 19.95
CA ASP A 73 5.35 -5.32 20.35
C ASP A 73 5.27 -6.71 19.66
N VAL A 74 5.62 -6.76 18.35
CA VAL A 74 5.64 -8.01 17.58
C VAL A 74 6.76 -8.95 18.05
N LYS A 75 7.94 -8.40 18.36
CA LYS A 75 9.09 -9.18 18.86
C LYS A 75 8.86 -9.71 20.27
N ASP A 76 8.24 -8.95 21.17
CA ASP A 76 7.91 -9.36 22.52
C ASP A 76 6.96 -10.56 22.56
N LEU A 77 6.09 -10.66 21.55
CA LEU A 77 5.24 -11.85 21.32
C LEU A 77 5.97 -13.00 20.60
N GLN A 78 7.26 -12.88 20.34
CA GLN A 78 8.10 -13.86 19.62
C GLN A 78 7.54 -14.26 18.25
N LEU A 79 6.83 -13.32 17.58
CA LEU A 79 6.23 -13.54 16.28
C LEU A 79 7.28 -13.38 15.17
N GLN A 80 7.34 -14.36 14.28
CA GLN A 80 8.24 -14.34 13.10
C GLN A 80 7.44 -13.92 11.86
N VAL A 81 7.57 -12.66 11.48
CA VAL A 81 6.90 -12.11 10.29
C VAL A 81 7.63 -12.60 9.03
N THR A 82 6.93 -13.38 8.22
CA THR A 82 7.43 -13.88 6.92
C THR A 82 6.92 -13.06 5.74
N MET A 83 5.84 -12.28 5.94
CA MET A 83 5.27 -11.40 4.93
C MET A 83 5.01 -10.02 5.53
N LEU A 84 5.57 -8.97 4.92
CA LEU A 84 5.32 -7.59 5.30
C LEU A 84 4.53 -6.89 4.20
N ILE A 85 3.31 -6.42 4.51
CA ILE A 85 2.45 -5.72 3.57
C ILE A 85 2.26 -4.29 4.04
N ASN A 86 3.01 -3.38 3.46
CA ASN A 86 2.93 -1.95 3.67
C ASN A 86 1.78 -1.38 2.82
N ASN A 87 0.57 -1.47 3.36
CA ASN A 87 -0.65 -1.00 2.70
C ASN A 87 -1.18 0.31 3.32
N ALA A 88 -0.87 0.61 4.58
CA ALA A 88 -1.29 1.88 5.19
C ALA A 88 -0.86 3.07 4.34
N GLY A 89 -1.78 3.99 4.14
CA GLY A 89 -1.54 5.20 3.37
C GLY A 89 -2.83 5.97 3.14
N PHE A 90 -2.69 7.24 2.84
CA PHE A 90 -3.80 8.10 2.43
C PHE A 90 -3.32 9.09 1.38
N GLY A 91 -4.27 9.75 0.72
CA GLY A 91 -4.02 10.77 -0.29
C GLY A 91 -4.66 12.08 0.07
N GLY A 92 -4.16 13.17 -0.53
CA GLY A 92 -4.75 14.50 -0.48
C GLY A 92 -5.03 15.02 -1.89
N TYR A 93 -5.94 15.97 -2.01
CA TYR A 93 -6.29 16.65 -3.25
C TYR A 93 -6.50 18.14 -3.01
N GLY A 94 -5.86 18.98 -3.81
CA GLY A 94 -6.05 20.43 -3.76
C GLY A 94 -4.88 21.20 -4.39
N ASN A 95 -5.05 22.51 -4.54
CA ASN A 95 -3.92 23.39 -4.83
C ASN A 95 -2.94 23.34 -3.68
N PHE A 96 -1.67 23.11 -3.96
CA PHE A 96 -0.65 22.90 -2.93
C PHE A 96 -0.56 24.07 -1.93
N VAL A 97 -0.81 25.29 -2.38
CA VAL A 97 -0.82 26.48 -1.52
C VAL A 97 -2.01 26.52 -0.54
N GLU A 98 -3.06 25.73 -0.81
CA GLU A 98 -4.32 25.70 -0.03
C GLU A 98 -4.40 24.46 0.86
N THR A 99 -3.57 23.42 0.62
CA THR A 99 -3.57 22.20 1.42
C THR A 99 -2.85 22.41 2.76
N SER A 100 -3.23 21.64 3.79
CA SER A 100 -2.64 21.73 5.12
C SER A 100 -1.22 21.17 5.11
N LEU A 101 -0.25 21.92 5.61
CA LEU A 101 1.12 21.45 5.82
C LEU A 101 1.17 20.20 6.73
N GLU A 102 0.35 20.18 7.78
CA GLU A 102 0.27 19.07 8.72
C GLU A 102 -0.20 17.79 8.02
N GLU A 103 -1.24 17.88 7.20
CA GLU A 103 -1.75 16.73 6.42
C GLU A 103 -0.72 16.24 5.41
N GLU A 104 -0.02 17.14 4.71
CA GLU A 104 1.02 16.78 3.74
C GLU A 104 2.21 16.09 4.43
N LEU A 105 2.67 16.59 5.58
CA LEU A 105 3.74 15.95 6.35
C LEU A 105 3.29 14.61 6.95
N SER A 106 2.05 14.51 7.44
CA SER A 106 1.47 13.26 7.92
C SER A 106 1.39 12.23 6.79
N MET A 107 1.04 12.65 5.56
CA MET A 107 1.03 11.79 4.38
C MET A 107 2.43 11.24 4.06
N ILE A 108 3.46 12.09 4.10
CA ILE A 108 4.86 11.66 3.93
C ILE A 108 5.23 10.66 5.01
N GLN A 109 4.87 10.94 6.26
CA GLN A 109 5.18 10.06 7.39
C GLN A 109 4.56 8.67 7.21
N VAL A 110 3.28 8.58 6.86
CA VAL A 110 2.61 7.28 6.69
C VAL A 110 3.06 6.58 5.42
N ASN A 111 3.03 7.28 4.26
CA ASN A 111 3.25 6.66 2.96
C ASN A 111 4.73 6.32 2.70
N ILE A 112 5.67 7.03 3.34
CA ILE A 112 7.12 6.88 3.10
C ILE A 112 7.84 6.43 4.36
N SER A 113 7.89 7.28 5.40
CA SER A 113 8.78 7.07 6.56
C SER A 113 8.45 5.78 7.30
N SER A 114 7.17 5.55 7.58
CA SER A 114 6.73 4.34 8.29
C SER A 114 6.91 3.07 7.45
N LEU A 115 6.70 3.14 6.14
CA LEU A 115 6.96 2.04 5.22
C LEU A 115 8.46 1.67 5.22
N VAL A 116 9.34 2.67 5.11
CA VAL A 116 10.80 2.45 5.14
C VAL A 116 11.23 1.89 6.48
N ALA A 117 10.72 2.46 7.59
CA ALA A 117 11.05 2.01 8.94
C ALA A 117 10.64 0.54 9.15
N LEU A 118 9.39 0.18 8.86
CA LEU A 118 8.92 -1.21 9.00
C LEU A 118 9.71 -2.17 8.10
N THR A 119 9.97 -1.78 6.86
CA THR A 119 10.79 -2.60 5.96
C THR A 119 12.20 -2.81 6.53
N LYS A 120 12.86 -1.74 7.02
CA LYS A 120 14.20 -1.80 7.60
C LYS A 120 14.25 -2.64 8.86
N LEU A 121 13.19 -2.63 9.68
CA LEU A 121 13.12 -3.36 10.93
C LEU A 121 12.87 -4.86 10.74
N PHE A 122 11.97 -5.25 9.82
CA PHE A 122 11.61 -6.67 9.61
C PHE A 122 12.50 -7.41 8.61
N LEU A 123 13.13 -6.70 7.66
CA LEU A 123 13.98 -7.32 6.63
C LEU A 123 15.16 -8.14 7.19
N PRO A 124 15.89 -7.72 8.25
CA PRO A 124 17.00 -8.51 8.80
C PRO A 124 16.59 -9.92 9.22
N ASP A 125 15.43 -10.09 9.85
CA ASP A 125 14.94 -11.42 10.24
C ASP A 125 14.64 -12.29 9.00
N MET A 126 14.07 -11.69 7.95
CA MET A 126 13.80 -12.39 6.69
C MET A 126 15.11 -12.82 6.01
N ILE A 127 16.14 -11.96 6.03
CA ILE A 127 17.48 -12.30 5.50
C ILE A 127 18.09 -13.46 6.29
N GLN A 128 18.06 -13.41 7.63
CA GLN A 128 18.59 -14.46 8.48
C GLN A 128 17.91 -15.81 8.22
N GLN A 129 16.60 -15.81 7.96
CA GLN A 129 15.84 -17.02 7.64
C GLN A 129 15.93 -17.41 6.16
N ASN A 130 16.52 -16.56 5.34
CA ASN A 130 16.52 -16.65 3.87
C ASN A 130 15.10 -16.93 3.31
N HIS A 131 14.09 -16.33 3.92
CA HIS A 131 12.68 -16.49 3.55
C HIS A 131 11.89 -15.24 3.89
N GLY A 132 11.24 -14.62 2.91
CA GLY A 132 10.41 -13.44 3.15
C GLY A 132 9.74 -12.88 1.90
N ARG A 133 8.62 -12.19 2.13
CA ARG A 133 7.91 -11.46 1.07
C ARG A 133 7.54 -10.09 1.57
N ILE A 134 7.88 -9.08 0.79
CA ILE A 134 7.51 -7.69 1.07
C ILE A 134 6.57 -7.24 -0.05
N MET A 135 5.45 -6.64 0.30
CA MET A 135 4.58 -5.97 -0.66
C MET A 135 4.34 -4.53 -0.23
N ASN A 136 4.65 -3.60 -1.12
CA ASN A 136 4.42 -2.18 -0.94
C ASN A 136 3.29 -1.72 -1.86
N ILE A 137 2.28 -1.03 -1.31
CA ILE A 137 1.19 -0.49 -2.11
C ILE A 137 1.59 0.87 -2.65
N ALA A 138 2.01 0.87 -3.91
CA ALA A 138 2.26 2.04 -4.72
C ALA A 138 0.94 2.56 -5.36
N SER A 139 0.97 3.09 -6.55
CA SER A 139 -0.19 3.61 -7.28
C SER A 139 0.09 3.69 -8.77
N LEU A 140 -0.95 3.80 -9.58
CA LEU A 140 -0.83 4.27 -10.97
C LEU A 140 -0.14 5.65 -11.05
N LEU A 141 -0.37 6.52 -10.05
CA LEU A 141 0.23 7.84 -9.96
C LEU A 141 1.74 7.79 -9.66
N SER A 142 2.31 6.63 -9.38
CA SER A 142 3.76 6.44 -9.25
C SER A 142 4.52 6.68 -10.56
N PHE A 143 3.85 6.52 -11.70
CA PHE A 143 4.48 6.57 -13.04
C PHE A 143 4.41 7.94 -13.70
N LEU A 144 3.61 8.86 -13.17
CA LEU A 144 3.36 10.16 -13.78
C LEU A 144 3.11 11.25 -12.73
N PRO A 145 3.61 12.48 -12.95
CA PRO A 145 3.27 13.61 -12.10
C PRO A 145 1.77 13.93 -12.27
N PHE A 146 1.07 14.17 -11.16
CA PHE A 146 -0.36 14.40 -11.20
C PHE A 146 -0.69 15.68 -10.41
N PRO A 147 -0.97 16.81 -11.10
CA PRO A 147 -1.32 18.07 -10.45
C PRO A 147 -2.49 17.89 -9.47
N TYR A 148 -2.53 18.74 -8.46
CA TYR A 148 -3.46 18.68 -7.32
C TYR A 148 -3.31 17.46 -6.40
N TYR A 149 -2.45 16.48 -6.74
CA TYR A 149 -2.05 15.35 -5.91
C TYR A 149 -0.53 15.38 -5.65
N SER A 150 0.04 16.57 -5.46
CA SER A 150 1.49 16.81 -5.52
C SER A 150 2.28 15.88 -4.58
N VAL A 151 2.00 15.90 -3.28
CA VAL A 151 2.69 15.08 -2.30
C VAL A 151 2.32 13.60 -2.44
N TYR A 152 1.03 13.31 -2.70
CA TYR A 152 0.59 11.93 -2.87
C TYR A 152 1.29 11.24 -4.05
N SER A 153 1.28 11.84 -5.25
CA SER A 153 1.92 11.25 -6.42
C SER A 153 3.44 11.09 -6.23
N ALA A 154 4.09 12.08 -5.59
CA ALA A 154 5.50 12.01 -5.25
C ALA A 154 5.79 10.90 -4.24
N SER A 155 4.95 10.74 -3.19
CA SER A 155 5.10 9.65 -2.22
C SER A 155 4.98 8.27 -2.86
N LYS A 156 4.05 8.10 -3.79
CA LYS A 156 3.86 6.83 -4.49
C LYS A 156 4.95 6.55 -5.53
N ALA A 157 5.53 7.58 -6.14
CA ALA A 157 6.74 7.45 -6.98
C ALA A 157 7.96 6.99 -6.15
N PHE A 158 8.12 7.54 -4.92
CA PHE A 158 9.12 7.06 -3.98
C PHE A 158 8.94 5.57 -3.67
N VAL A 159 7.71 5.16 -3.31
CA VAL A 159 7.41 3.76 -2.95
C VAL A 159 7.73 2.81 -4.11
N LEU A 160 7.40 3.18 -5.35
CA LEU A 160 7.73 2.39 -6.53
C LEU A 160 9.24 2.24 -6.69
N SER A 161 9.97 3.35 -6.74
CA SER A 161 11.43 3.37 -6.90
C SER A 161 12.14 2.58 -5.78
N PHE A 162 11.74 2.80 -4.53
CA PHE A 162 12.26 2.08 -3.37
C PHE A 162 12.05 0.56 -3.50
N SER A 163 10.85 0.16 -3.92
CA SER A 163 10.52 -1.27 -4.05
C SER A 163 11.31 -1.96 -5.16
N GLU A 164 11.49 -1.29 -6.30
CA GLU A 164 12.26 -1.83 -7.44
C GLU A 164 13.75 -1.94 -7.09
N THR A 165 14.31 -0.91 -6.44
CA THR A 165 15.71 -0.93 -5.99
C THR A 165 15.94 -2.02 -4.96
N LEU A 166 15.11 -2.07 -3.90
CA LEU A 166 15.24 -3.09 -2.85
C LEU A 166 15.10 -4.51 -3.41
N ARG A 167 14.21 -4.71 -4.40
CA ARG A 167 14.08 -6.00 -5.08
C ARG A 167 15.40 -6.42 -5.73
N THR A 168 16.09 -5.50 -6.41
CA THR A 168 17.36 -5.78 -7.08
C THR A 168 18.49 -6.02 -6.08
N GLU A 169 18.52 -5.28 -4.96
CA GLU A 169 19.49 -5.52 -3.88
C GLU A 169 19.34 -6.90 -3.23
N LEU A 170 18.14 -7.49 -3.26
CA LEU A 170 17.84 -8.80 -2.68
C LEU A 170 17.94 -9.95 -3.70
N GLU A 171 18.42 -9.71 -4.92
CA GLU A 171 18.67 -10.75 -5.91
C GLU A 171 19.68 -11.77 -5.36
N GLY A 172 19.43 -13.06 -5.61
CA GLY A 172 20.22 -14.16 -5.05
C GLY A 172 19.77 -14.66 -3.67
N THR A 173 18.77 -14.00 -3.04
CA THR A 173 18.10 -14.46 -1.82
C THR A 173 16.72 -15.05 -2.13
N ASN A 174 16.12 -15.73 -1.14
CA ASN A 174 14.72 -16.18 -1.23
C ASN A 174 13.72 -15.11 -0.72
N ILE A 175 14.10 -13.83 -0.72
CA ILE A 175 13.24 -12.73 -0.33
C ILE A 175 12.74 -12.02 -1.58
N THR A 176 11.44 -11.77 -1.65
CA THR A 176 10.83 -11.09 -2.80
C THR A 176 10.18 -9.77 -2.41
N VAL A 177 10.29 -8.78 -3.29
CA VAL A 177 9.63 -7.48 -3.13
C VAL A 177 8.65 -7.26 -4.29
N THR A 178 7.41 -6.96 -3.95
CA THR A 178 6.31 -6.67 -4.89
C THR A 178 5.85 -5.24 -4.72
N ALA A 179 5.93 -4.42 -5.77
CA ALA A 179 5.27 -3.12 -5.85
C ALA A 179 3.90 -3.29 -6.53
N LEU A 180 2.83 -3.15 -5.77
CA LEU A 180 1.48 -3.19 -6.31
C LEU A 180 1.02 -1.78 -6.68
N CYS A 181 0.68 -1.58 -7.96
CA CYS A 181 0.31 -0.28 -8.52
C CYS A 181 -1.15 -0.31 -9.03
N PRO A 182 -2.15 -0.17 -8.13
CA PRO A 182 -3.54 -0.06 -8.55
C PRO A 182 -3.83 1.29 -9.21
N GLY A 183 -4.83 1.31 -10.10
CA GLY A 183 -5.53 2.52 -10.51
C GLY A 183 -6.52 2.96 -9.42
N PRO A 184 -7.55 3.75 -9.78
CA PRO A 184 -8.63 4.07 -8.85
C PRO A 184 -9.30 2.81 -8.31
N VAL A 185 -9.58 2.79 -6.99
CA VAL A 185 -10.25 1.67 -6.31
C VAL A 185 -11.44 2.24 -5.53
N ASP A 186 -12.56 1.55 -5.56
CA ASP A 186 -13.78 1.97 -4.85
C ASP A 186 -13.65 1.69 -3.36
N THR A 187 -13.19 2.69 -2.63
CA THR A 187 -12.93 2.61 -1.19
C THR A 187 -13.13 3.97 -0.53
N ALA A 188 -13.22 3.99 0.79
CA ALA A 188 -13.23 5.21 1.59
C ALA A 188 -11.92 6.05 1.53
N PHE A 189 -10.95 5.63 0.73
CA PHE A 189 -9.75 6.42 0.41
C PHE A 189 -10.09 7.65 -0.44
N ASN A 190 -11.12 7.54 -1.30
CA ASN A 190 -11.51 8.62 -2.20
C ASN A 190 -12.30 9.70 -1.43
N THR A 191 -11.75 10.92 -1.38
CA THR A 191 -12.47 12.07 -0.83
C THR A 191 -13.54 12.55 -1.80
N SER A 192 -14.49 13.39 -1.30
CA SER A 192 -15.53 14.00 -2.14
C SER A 192 -14.94 14.79 -3.32
N GLU A 193 -13.80 15.44 -3.10
CA GLU A 193 -13.08 16.21 -4.11
C GLU A 193 -12.48 15.32 -5.20
N MET A 194 -11.88 14.20 -4.81
CA MET A 194 -11.30 13.21 -5.74
C MET A 194 -12.37 12.61 -6.66
N LEU A 195 -13.56 12.33 -6.11
CA LEU A 195 -14.70 11.79 -6.87
C LEU A 195 -15.22 12.75 -7.94
N GLN A 196 -15.00 14.06 -7.79
CA GLN A 196 -15.43 15.10 -8.73
C GLN A 196 -14.41 15.39 -9.84
N THR A 197 -13.30 14.70 -9.91
CA THR A 197 -12.27 14.90 -10.95
C THR A 197 -12.62 14.20 -12.26
N ASN A 198 -12.11 14.73 -13.38
CA ASN A 198 -12.25 14.08 -14.68
C ASN A 198 -11.55 12.70 -14.73
N ALA A 199 -10.50 12.51 -13.94
CA ALA A 199 -9.77 11.25 -13.86
C ALA A 199 -10.62 10.10 -13.33
N TYR A 200 -11.53 10.39 -12.38
CA TYR A 200 -12.40 9.38 -11.78
C TYR A 200 -13.39 8.80 -12.79
N ASP A 201 -13.90 9.64 -13.70
CA ASP A 201 -14.79 9.17 -14.79
C ASP A 201 -14.04 8.49 -15.92
N ALA A 202 -12.85 9.01 -16.25
CA ALA A 202 -12.04 8.47 -17.35
C ALA A 202 -11.50 7.07 -17.04
N ASN A 203 -11.35 6.73 -15.77
CA ASN A 203 -10.80 5.44 -15.32
C ASN A 203 -11.64 4.90 -14.16
N LYS A 204 -12.65 4.10 -14.50
CA LYS A 204 -13.59 3.56 -13.51
C LYS A 204 -12.90 2.83 -12.37
N PRO A 205 -13.27 3.10 -11.11
CA PRO A 205 -12.71 2.43 -9.96
C PRO A 205 -12.89 0.92 -10.01
N MET A 206 -11.89 0.22 -9.53
CA MET A 206 -11.88 -1.23 -9.42
C MET A 206 -12.44 -1.65 -8.06
N ASP A 207 -13.04 -2.83 -8.02
CA ASP A 207 -13.42 -3.49 -6.76
C ASP A 207 -12.17 -3.81 -5.93
N PRO A 208 -12.12 -3.39 -4.64
CA PRO A 208 -11.01 -3.68 -3.74
C PRO A 208 -10.75 -5.19 -3.56
N GLN A 209 -11.76 -6.05 -3.65
CA GLN A 209 -11.60 -7.50 -3.59
C GLN A 209 -10.75 -8.01 -4.76
N ILE A 210 -11.00 -7.50 -5.98
CA ILE A 210 -10.23 -7.88 -7.17
C ILE A 210 -8.77 -7.43 -7.02
N VAL A 211 -8.55 -6.22 -6.51
CA VAL A 211 -7.22 -5.67 -6.26
C VAL A 211 -6.47 -6.49 -5.22
N ALA A 212 -7.11 -6.80 -4.09
CA ALA A 212 -6.54 -7.62 -3.02
C ALA A 212 -6.17 -9.03 -3.50
N LYS A 213 -7.10 -9.74 -4.15
CA LYS A 213 -6.87 -11.09 -4.68
C LYS A 213 -5.70 -11.15 -5.65
N LYS A 214 -5.64 -10.21 -6.62
CA LYS A 214 -4.53 -10.13 -7.58
C LYS A 214 -3.22 -9.76 -6.88
N GLY A 215 -3.24 -8.79 -5.95
CA GLY A 215 -2.07 -8.34 -5.20
C GLY A 215 -1.44 -9.46 -4.40
N ILE A 216 -2.24 -10.16 -3.60
CA ILE A 216 -1.78 -11.31 -2.82
C ILE A 216 -1.24 -12.42 -3.75
N GLY A 217 -1.94 -12.70 -4.86
CA GLY A 217 -1.45 -13.67 -5.85
C GLY A 217 -0.08 -13.30 -6.43
N TYR A 218 0.15 -12.02 -6.74
CA TYR A 218 1.44 -11.54 -7.24
C TYR A 218 2.53 -11.62 -6.18
N MET A 219 2.25 -11.24 -4.93
CA MET A 219 3.19 -11.33 -3.82
C MET A 219 3.61 -12.78 -3.58
N LEU A 220 2.67 -13.71 -3.49
CA LEU A 220 2.94 -15.14 -3.27
C LEU A 220 3.73 -15.77 -4.43
N ALA A 221 3.53 -15.28 -5.65
CA ALA A 221 4.29 -15.70 -6.83
C ALA A 221 5.63 -14.97 -7.00
N GLY A 222 6.06 -14.12 -6.04
CA GLY A 222 7.32 -13.39 -6.08
C GLY A 222 7.45 -12.40 -7.25
N LYS A 223 6.33 -11.88 -7.75
CA LYS A 223 6.34 -10.93 -8.88
C LYS A 223 6.78 -9.55 -8.41
N GLY A 224 7.57 -8.84 -9.22
CA GLY A 224 8.03 -7.47 -8.95
C GLY A 224 6.92 -6.42 -9.09
N THR A 225 7.15 -5.38 -9.89
CA THR A 225 6.16 -4.32 -10.14
C THR A 225 4.96 -4.86 -10.91
N LYS A 226 3.75 -4.62 -10.37
CA LYS A 226 2.49 -5.06 -10.95
C LYS A 226 1.45 -3.94 -11.00
N ILE A 227 1.07 -3.58 -12.20
CA ILE A 227 -0.03 -2.65 -12.49
C ILE A 227 -1.30 -3.47 -12.71
N ILE A 228 -2.37 -3.11 -12.00
CA ILE A 228 -3.63 -3.84 -12.11
C ILE A 228 -4.54 -3.16 -13.14
N GLY A 229 -4.92 -3.91 -14.17
CA GLY A 229 -5.78 -3.45 -15.26
C GLY A 229 -5.00 -3.04 -16.52
N LEU A 230 -5.51 -3.47 -17.68
CA LEU A 230 -4.84 -3.21 -18.96
C LEU A 230 -4.78 -1.71 -19.28
N MET A 231 -5.88 -0.98 -19.05
CA MET A 231 -5.92 0.48 -19.23
C MET A 231 -4.91 1.18 -18.35
N ASN A 232 -4.81 0.78 -17.07
CA ASN A 232 -3.81 1.33 -16.14
C ASN A 232 -2.38 1.04 -16.61
N TRP A 233 -2.14 -0.12 -17.21
CA TRP A 233 -0.85 -0.45 -17.79
C TRP A 233 -0.49 0.49 -18.95
N PHE A 234 -1.43 0.78 -19.86
CA PHE A 234 -1.21 1.76 -20.92
C PHE A 234 -0.93 3.16 -20.37
N ILE A 235 -1.72 3.63 -19.40
CA ILE A 235 -1.54 4.94 -18.76
C ILE A 235 -0.16 5.04 -18.10
N ALA A 236 0.26 4.02 -17.35
CA ALA A 236 1.56 3.99 -16.68
C ALA A 236 2.76 4.03 -17.63
N ASN A 237 2.61 3.46 -18.84
CA ASN A 237 3.71 3.42 -19.82
C ASN A 237 3.71 4.61 -20.79
N MET A 238 2.59 5.32 -20.94
CA MET A 238 2.46 6.46 -21.84
C MET A 238 3.53 7.56 -21.63
N PRO A 239 3.94 7.91 -20.38
CA PRO A 239 4.96 8.92 -20.16
C PRO A 239 6.34 8.58 -20.73
N ARG A 240 6.62 7.30 -21.00
CA ARG A 240 7.90 6.87 -21.62
C ARG A 240 8.01 7.27 -23.08
N PHE A 241 6.87 7.49 -23.76
CA PHE A 241 6.78 7.82 -25.17
C PHE A 241 6.27 9.24 -25.44
N SER A 242 5.94 9.99 -24.38
CA SER A 242 5.37 11.34 -24.46
C SER A 242 6.35 12.38 -23.92
N PRO A 243 6.49 13.54 -24.55
CA PRO A 243 7.22 14.66 -23.94
C PRO A 243 6.60 15.02 -22.58
N ARG A 244 7.46 15.34 -21.61
CA ARG A 244 7.03 15.59 -20.23
C ARG A 244 5.98 16.73 -20.11
N TRP A 245 6.12 17.79 -20.94
CA TRP A 245 5.15 18.89 -20.93
C TRP A 245 3.74 18.45 -21.38
N LEU A 246 3.66 17.53 -22.33
CA LEU A 246 2.36 17.00 -22.80
C LEU A 246 1.71 16.12 -21.71
N THR A 247 2.50 15.25 -21.07
CA THR A 247 2.04 14.47 -19.93
C THR A 247 1.47 15.37 -18.84
N LEU A 248 2.18 16.45 -18.45
CA LEU A 248 1.71 17.40 -17.45
C LEU A 248 0.40 18.12 -17.85
N LYS A 249 0.25 18.47 -19.12
CA LYS A 249 -0.97 19.10 -19.64
C LYS A 249 -2.17 18.16 -19.56
N ILE A 250 -1.98 16.90 -19.94
CA ILE A 250 -3.02 15.86 -19.90
C ILE A 250 -3.39 15.55 -18.45
N THR A 251 -2.42 15.30 -17.57
CA THR A 251 -2.69 14.97 -16.17
C THR A 251 -3.32 16.13 -15.41
N LYS A 252 -2.97 17.39 -15.74
CA LYS A 252 -3.64 18.58 -15.18
C LYS A 252 -5.12 18.62 -15.57
N HIS A 253 -5.45 18.32 -16.83
CA HIS A 253 -6.85 18.26 -17.28
C HIS A 253 -7.62 17.12 -16.58
N LEU A 254 -7.01 15.95 -16.47
CA LEU A 254 -7.63 14.80 -15.79
C LEU A 254 -7.83 15.07 -14.29
N ALA A 255 -6.87 15.70 -13.64
CA ALA A 255 -6.94 16.03 -12.22
C ALA A 255 -7.85 17.22 -11.90
N SER A 256 -8.26 18.04 -12.87
CA SER A 256 -9.17 19.16 -12.63
C SER A 256 -10.58 18.67 -12.30
N ARG A 257 -11.30 19.44 -11.46
CA ARG A 257 -12.71 19.20 -11.17
C ARG A 257 -13.56 19.37 -12.44
N LYS A 258 -14.61 18.62 -12.51
CA LYS A 258 -15.68 18.80 -13.52
C LYS A 258 -16.24 20.22 -13.41
N LYS A 259 -16.48 20.86 -14.54
CA LYS A 259 -17.22 22.12 -14.60
C LYS A 259 -18.71 21.85 -14.48
#